data_cc6b9524be29c7d97d8e8432fa78a4c7
#
_entry.id   cc6b9524be29c7d97d8e8432fa78a4c7
#
_cell.length_a   1.000
_cell.length_b   1.000
_cell.length_c   1.000
_cell.angle_alpha   90.00
_cell.angle_beta   90.00
_cell.angle_gamma   90.00
#
_symmetry.space_group_name_H-M   'P 1'
#
loop_
_entity.id
_entity.type
_entity.pdbx_description
1 polymer ?
#
loop_
_entity_poly.entity_id
_entity_poly.type
_entity_poly.pdbx_seq_one_letter_code
_entity_poly.pdbx_strand_id
1 'polypeptide(L)'
;MLQARCKALAKNCLTLPFIVLLAASAFAASPTETVLYSFATGLNGSNPYAGLILDSSGNLYGTTGGGGNSTQCNLGSGCGTVFMLTAPSAGNTTWTQSVLYSFQGASKSDGSGPQSGLAFDSKGDLYGTTASGGKNGLGTIFKLTPPTTQGGAWTEAVLYSFKGGSDGSNPASALIFDAKGALYGTTPIGGASNFGIAFKLTPNAKGTAWAETILYTFTGLSDGGKPYAGLTFKGTALYGTTLDGGASSQGALFKLTPPAKAGEPWTETILYSFKGEADGGKPYAGVIFNAAGSIFSTTGSGGSGYGTVFTLAPPKKGSTSWTESVLYTFGGGPDGSYSRSGLVFDAKGNLYSTTGVGSGNSGVVFELSPPAKTGGAWTESVLWTFSGGSDGGDSTAGLAISGSNLYGTTSLGGQYGQGTVFEVVP
;
A
#
# COMPACT_ATOMS: atom_id res chain seq x y z
N MET A 1 -80.68 44.95 -34.66
CA MET A 1 -79.92 46.15 -35.09
C MET A 1 -78.57 45.99 -34.42
N LEU A 2 -77.45 45.85 -34.93
CA LEU A 2 -76.77 46.21 -36.14
C LEU A 2 -75.65 45.17 -36.36
N GLN A 3 -75.57 44.69 -37.57
CA GLN A 3 -74.38 43.98 -38.11
C GLN A 3 -73.31 45.00 -38.38
N ALA A 4 -72.07 44.71 -38.14
CA ALA A 4 -70.96 45.16 -38.96
C ALA A 4 -69.68 44.34 -38.62
N ARG A 5 -69.29 43.48 -39.51
CA ARG A 5 -68.05 43.41 -40.28
C ARG A 5 -66.77 43.80 -39.53
N CYS A 6 -65.89 42.81 -39.38
CA CYS A 6 -64.50 43.03 -39.74
C CYS A 6 -63.82 41.71 -40.19
N LYS A 7 -63.26 41.82 -41.42
CA LYS A 7 -62.50 40.78 -42.10
C LYS A 7 -61.07 40.65 -41.58
N ALA A 8 -60.60 39.45 -41.60
CA ALA A 8 -59.26 38.94 -41.92
C ALA A 8 -58.02 39.70 -41.41
N LEU A 9 -57.22 38.99 -40.66
CA LEU A 9 -55.75 38.93 -40.87
C LEU A 9 -55.22 37.65 -40.28
N ALA A 10 -55.00 36.65 -41.13
CA ALA A 10 -54.21 35.49 -40.87
C ALA A 10 -52.73 35.98 -40.81
N LYS A 11 -52.05 35.84 -39.67
CA LYS A 11 -50.60 35.90 -39.57
C LYS A 11 -50.12 34.77 -38.68
N ASN A 12 -49.48 33.83 -39.33
CA ASN A 12 -48.47 32.90 -38.90
C ASN A 12 -48.18 32.86 -37.38
N CYS A 13 -48.77 31.90 -36.68
CA CYS A 13 -48.25 31.43 -35.41
C CYS A 13 -47.21 30.34 -35.73
N LEU A 14 -45.95 30.71 -35.75
CA LEU A 14 -44.83 29.76 -35.74
C LEU A 14 -44.89 29.03 -34.40
N THR A 15 -45.38 27.81 -34.39
CA THR A 15 -45.18 26.90 -33.28
C THR A 15 -43.73 26.43 -33.28
N LEU A 16 -42.91 27.04 -32.44
CA LEU A 16 -41.58 26.50 -32.07
C LEU A 16 -41.84 25.21 -31.29
N PRO A 17 -41.26 24.06 -31.72
CA PRO A 17 -41.29 22.87 -30.89
C PRO A 17 -40.39 23.15 -29.67
N PHE A 18 -40.96 23.07 -28.49
CA PHE A 18 -40.22 23.05 -27.23
C PHE A 18 -39.48 21.70 -27.21
N ILE A 19 -38.20 21.67 -27.59
CA ILE A 19 -37.34 20.51 -27.39
C ILE A 19 -37.00 20.52 -25.88
N VAL A 20 -37.73 19.71 -25.12
CA VAL A 20 -37.32 19.37 -23.76
C VAL A 20 -36.10 18.49 -23.91
N LEU A 21 -34.89 19.08 -23.78
CA LEU A 21 -33.67 18.31 -23.52
C LEU A 21 -33.86 17.68 -22.15
N LEU A 22 -34.31 16.43 -22.09
CA LEU A 22 -34.11 15.58 -20.94
C LEU A 22 -32.59 15.35 -20.84
N ALA A 23 -31.93 16.12 -20.00
CA ALA A 23 -30.60 15.77 -19.54
C ALA A 23 -30.77 14.43 -18.77
N ALA A 24 -30.45 13.33 -19.44
CA ALA A 24 -30.26 12.06 -18.75
C ALA A 24 -29.08 12.30 -17.80
N SER A 25 -29.37 12.51 -16.51
CA SER A 25 -28.39 12.35 -15.48
C SER A 25 -27.94 10.90 -15.56
N ALA A 26 -26.76 10.66 -16.11
CA ALA A 26 -26.11 9.36 -15.95
C ALA A 26 -25.92 9.18 -14.43
N PHE A 27 -26.76 8.33 -13.84
CA PHE A 27 -26.48 7.84 -12.50
C PHE A 27 -25.13 7.13 -12.59
N ALA A 28 -24.13 7.62 -11.87
CA ALA A 28 -22.90 6.86 -11.68
C ALA A 28 -23.31 5.50 -11.11
N ALA A 29 -22.78 4.43 -11.69
CA ALA A 29 -23.02 3.10 -11.13
C ALA A 29 -22.53 3.09 -9.69
N SER A 30 -23.26 2.42 -8.80
CA SER A 30 -22.77 2.24 -7.44
C SER A 30 -21.50 1.40 -7.46
N PRO A 31 -20.52 1.70 -6.60
CA PRO A 31 -19.31 0.88 -6.48
C PRO A 31 -19.66 -0.59 -6.23
N THR A 32 -18.91 -1.48 -6.81
CA THR A 32 -19.10 -2.93 -6.66
C THR A 32 -17.82 -3.59 -6.18
N GLU A 33 -17.96 -4.59 -5.32
CA GLU A 33 -16.86 -5.44 -4.89
C GLU A 33 -17.05 -6.85 -5.46
N THR A 34 -15.93 -7.49 -5.77
CA THR A 34 -15.89 -8.89 -6.22
C THR A 34 -14.72 -9.59 -5.54
N VAL A 35 -14.99 -10.67 -4.84
CA VAL A 35 -13.94 -11.56 -4.33
C VAL A 35 -13.35 -12.34 -5.51
N LEU A 36 -12.09 -12.09 -5.82
CA LEU A 36 -11.37 -12.77 -6.90
C LEU A 36 -10.84 -14.13 -6.43
N TYR A 37 -10.47 -14.24 -5.16
CA TYR A 37 -9.99 -15.46 -4.54
C TYR A 37 -10.20 -15.46 -3.03
N SER A 38 -10.61 -16.59 -2.45
CA SER A 38 -10.66 -16.81 -0.99
C SER A 38 -9.61 -17.82 -0.59
N PHE A 39 -8.71 -17.42 0.30
CA PHE A 39 -7.68 -18.30 0.82
C PHE A 39 -8.28 -19.35 1.77
N ALA A 40 -7.78 -20.59 1.63
CA ALA A 40 -8.03 -21.67 2.59
C ALA A 40 -6.73 -21.99 3.33
N THR A 41 -6.87 -22.64 4.48
CA THR A 41 -5.69 -23.20 5.16
C THR A 41 -5.01 -24.27 4.28
N GLY A 42 -3.72 -24.49 4.47
CA GLY A 42 -2.96 -25.52 3.76
C GLY A 42 -2.09 -24.95 2.64
N LEU A 43 -2.02 -25.64 1.50
CA LEU A 43 -1.00 -25.38 0.48
C LEU A 43 -1.12 -24.01 -0.20
N ASN A 44 -2.32 -23.46 -0.31
CA ASN A 44 -2.59 -22.26 -1.11
C ASN A 44 -2.25 -20.93 -0.42
N GLY A 45 -1.84 -20.98 0.84
CA GLY A 45 -1.55 -19.80 1.64
C GLY A 45 -2.72 -19.35 2.50
N SER A 46 -2.47 -18.45 3.46
CA SER A 46 -3.46 -17.85 4.36
C SER A 46 -2.98 -16.50 4.88
N ASN A 47 -3.92 -15.64 5.25
CA ASN A 47 -3.64 -14.33 5.83
C ASN A 47 -2.71 -13.47 4.94
N PRO A 48 -3.19 -12.99 3.79
CA PRO A 48 -2.45 -12.04 2.97
C PRO A 48 -2.48 -10.66 3.65
N TYR A 49 -1.32 -10.20 4.11
CA TYR A 49 -1.16 -8.90 4.79
C TYR A 49 -0.64 -7.80 3.87
N ALA A 50 -0.10 -8.16 2.72
CA ALA A 50 0.60 -7.25 1.83
C ALA A 50 -0.27 -6.79 0.67
N GLY A 51 0.02 -5.58 0.16
CA GLY A 51 -0.54 -5.09 -1.09
C GLY A 51 -0.08 -5.92 -2.29
N LEU A 52 -0.87 -5.86 -3.34
CA LEU A 52 -0.64 -6.57 -4.58
C LEU A 52 0.19 -5.73 -5.54
N ILE A 53 0.90 -6.41 -6.46
CA ILE A 53 1.49 -5.80 -7.64
C ILE A 53 0.93 -6.46 -8.89
N LEU A 54 0.89 -5.70 -10.00
CA LEU A 54 0.41 -6.19 -11.30
C LEU A 54 1.54 -6.33 -12.30
N ASP A 55 1.46 -7.35 -13.15
CA ASP A 55 2.25 -7.39 -14.37
C ASP A 55 1.51 -6.70 -15.54
N SER A 56 2.17 -6.60 -16.69
CA SER A 56 1.60 -5.99 -17.91
C SER A 56 0.43 -6.78 -18.52
N SER A 57 0.22 -8.02 -18.09
CA SER A 57 -0.90 -8.89 -18.50
C SER A 57 -2.10 -8.79 -17.55
N GLY A 58 -1.97 -8.00 -16.47
CA GLY A 58 -3.01 -7.84 -15.46
C GLY A 58 -3.03 -8.95 -14.40
N ASN A 59 -2.04 -9.84 -14.36
CA ASN A 59 -1.92 -10.81 -13.29
C ASN A 59 -1.53 -10.13 -11.99
N LEU A 60 -2.09 -10.60 -10.87
CA LEU A 60 -1.84 -10.08 -9.53
C LEU A 60 -0.86 -10.97 -8.78
N TYR A 61 0.10 -10.36 -8.11
CA TYR A 61 1.10 -11.07 -7.31
C TYR A 61 1.07 -10.55 -5.88
N GLY A 62 1.18 -11.47 -4.92
CA GLY A 62 1.17 -11.14 -3.50
C GLY A 62 1.81 -12.21 -2.64
N THR A 63 1.76 -11.96 -1.33
CA THR A 63 2.29 -12.87 -0.31
C THR A 63 1.22 -13.24 0.71
N THR A 64 1.36 -14.41 1.32
CA THR A 64 0.54 -14.82 2.48
C THR A 64 1.43 -15.07 3.68
N GLY A 65 1.04 -14.57 4.85
CA GLY A 65 1.82 -14.75 6.08
C GLY A 65 1.86 -16.18 6.59
N GLY A 66 0.87 -17.00 6.22
CA GLY A 66 0.75 -18.41 6.60
C GLY A 66 0.44 -19.30 5.41
N GLY A 67 0.24 -20.58 5.66
CA GLY A 67 0.02 -21.61 4.64
C GLY A 67 1.31 -22.04 3.94
N GLY A 68 1.16 -22.74 2.82
CA GLY A 68 2.27 -23.40 2.13
C GLY A 68 2.48 -24.82 2.61
N ASN A 69 3.49 -25.47 2.07
CA ASN A 69 3.76 -26.90 2.28
C ASN A 69 4.70 -27.21 3.46
N SER A 70 5.16 -26.19 4.19
CA SER A 70 6.07 -26.37 5.32
C SER A 70 5.32 -26.66 6.61
N THR A 71 5.82 -27.60 7.39
CA THR A 71 5.35 -27.92 8.75
C THR A 71 6.23 -27.31 9.85
N GLN A 72 7.22 -26.51 9.47
CA GLN A 72 8.27 -26.00 10.38
C GLN A 72 7.91 -24.69 11.08
N CYS A 73 6.82 -24.02 10.66
CA CYS A 73 6.40 -22.75 11.19
C CYS A 73 5.05 -22.88 11.92
N ASN A 74 4.91 -22.12 13.02
CA ASN A 74 3.66 -21.90 13.77
C ASN A 74 2.76 -23.13 13.92
N LEU A 75 3.27 -24.20 14.52
CA LEU A 75 2.49 -25.41 14.84
C LEU A 75 1.70 -26.00 13.65
N GLY A 76 2.28 -25.94 12.45
CA GLY A 76 1.66 -26.51 11.25
C GLY A 76 0.80 -25.54 10.40
N SER A 77 0.80 -24.23 10.73
CA SER A 77 0.11 -23.22 9.90
C SER A 77 0.86 -22.87 8.62
N GLY A 78 2.03 -23.48 8.36
CA GLY A 78 2.91 -23.15 7.24
C GLY A 78 3.75 -21.90 7.46
N CYS A 79 4.69 -21.65 6.56
CA CYS A 79 5.65 -20.53 6.63
C CYS A 79 5.30 -19.38 5.71
N GLY A 80 4.15 -19.44 5.03
CA GLY A 80 3.72 -18.46 4.05
C GLY A 80 4.10 -18.80 2.62
N THR A 81 3.51 -18.08 1.68
CA THR A 81 3.69 -18.29 0.25
C THR A 81 3.89 -17.00 -0.51
N VAL A 82 4.46 -17.11 -1.71
CA VAL A 82 4.27 -16.13 -2.78
C VAL A 82 3.28 -16.73 -3.78
N PHE A 83 2.27 -15.97 -4.18
CA PHE A 83 1.24 -16.43 -5.10
C PHE A 83 1.07 -15.49 -6.29
N MET A 84 0.46 -16.01 -7.34
CA MET A 84 -0.03 -15.28 -8.49
C MET A 84 -1.51 -15.62 -8.70
N LEU A 85 -2.31 -14.60 -8.98
CA LEU A 85 -3.63 -14.77 -9.56
C LEU A 85 -3.55 -14.41 -11.04
N THR A 86 -3.79 -15.39 -11.89
CA THR A 86 -3.84 -15.19 -13.34
C THR A 86 -5.16 -14.55 -13.71
N ALA A 87 -5.09 -13.43 -14.43
CA ALA A 87 -6.27 -12.74 -14.92
C ALA A 87 -7.07 -13.62 -15.89
N PRO A 88 -8.40 -13.54 -15.86
CA PRO A 88 -9.25 -14.30 -16.76
C PRO A 88 -8.95 -13.97 -18.23
N SER A 89 -8.91 -14.99 -19.09
CA SER A 89 -8.88 -14.79 -20.54
C SER A 89 -10.22 -14.20 -21.05
N ALA A 90 -10.19 -13.58 -22.22
CA ALA A 90 -11.39 -12.98 -22.81
C ALA A 90 -12.59 -13.94 -22.84
N GLY A 91 -13.71 -13.48 -22.30
CA GLY A 91 -14.95 -14.27 -22.17
C GLY A 91 -15.04 -15.13 -20.89
N ASN A 92 -14.02 -15.15 -20.06
CA ASN A 92 -14.02 -15.77 -18.73
C ASN A 92 -14.06 -14.71 -17.63
N THR A 93 -14.53 -15.09 -16.44
CA THR A 93 -14.54 -14.24 -15.23
C THR A 93 -13.75 -14.85 -14.07
N THR A 94 -13.25 -16.08 -14.25
CA THR A 94 -12.61 -16.84 -13.17
C THR A 94 -11.11 -16.56 -13.10
N TRP A 95 -10.67 -16.06 -11.97
CA TRP A 95 -9.24 -15.93 -11.63
C TRP A 95 -8.70 -17.28 -11.17
N THR A 96 -7.44 -17.57 -11.54
CA THR A 96 -6.77 -18.83 -11.17
C THR A 96 -5.57 -18.53 -10.29
N GLN A 97 -5.58 -19.06 -9.07
CA GLN A 97 -4.46 -18.92 -8.15
C GLN A 97 -3.41 -19.99 -8.40
N SER A 98 -2.14 -19.58 -8.36
CA SER A 98 -0.96 -20.47 -8.38
C SER A 98 -0.01 -20.05 -7.26
N VAL A 99 0.47 -21.04 -6.50
CA VAL A 99 1.56 -20.82 -5.55
C VAL A 99 2.87 -20.86 -6.31
N LEU A 100 3.59 -19.74 -6.32
CA LEU A 100 4.90 -19.61 -6.97
C LEU A 100 6.00 -20.19 -6.09
N TYR A 101 5.90 -19.94 -4.77
CA TYR A 101 6.84 -20.45 -3.79
C TYR A 101 6.19 -20.66 -2.42
N SER A 102 6.62 -21.70 -1.70
CA SER A 102 6.22 -21.96 -0.31
C SER A 102 7.46 -21.93 0.57
N PHE A 103 7.52 -20.97 1.48
CA PHE A 103 8.65 -20.80 2.40
C PHE A 103 8.80 -22.00 3.34
N GLN A 104 10.06 -22.33 3.66
CA GLN A 104 10.41 -23.52 4.46
C GLN A 104 10.86 -23.17 5.89
N GLY A 105 11.09 -21.90 6.17
CA GLY A 105 11.47 -21.42 7.49
C GLY A 105 12.93 -21.60 7.88
N ALA A 106 13.26 -21.18 9.10
CA ALA A 106 14.64 -21.11 9.61
C ALA A 106 15.39 -22.45 9.60
N SER A 107 14.71 -23.58 9.80
CA SER A 107 15.34 -24.92 9.79
C SER A 107 15.97 -25.27 8.44
N LYS A 108 15.54 -24.62 7.36
CA LYS A 108 16.10 -24.72 6.01
C LYS A 108 16.92 -23.51 5.60
N SER A 109 17.17 -22.58 6.53
CA SER A 109 17.77 -21.26 6.27
C SER A 109 16.96 -20.43 5.27
N ASP A 110 15.68 -20.73 5.11
CA ASP A 110 14.72 -20.07 4.26
C ASP A 110 13.86 -19.09 5.08
N GLY A 111 13.16 -18.17 4.39
CA GLY A 111 12.27 -17.20 5.01
C GLY A 111 11.02 -17.82 5.63
N SER A 112 10.31 -17.01 6.43
CA SER A 112 8.96 -17.32 6.91
C SER A 112 8.18 -16.05 7.24
N GLY A 113 6.86 -16.11 7.08
CA GLY A 113 5.96 -15.00 7.35
C GLY A 113 6.25 -13.78 6.46
N PRO A 114 6.15 -13.89 5.12
CA PRO A 114 6.23 -12.72 4.26
C PRO A 114 5.01 -11.84 4.49
N GLN A 115 5.24 -10.62 4.97
CA GLN A 115 4.21 -9.63 5.31
C GLN A 115 4.34 -8.35 4.49
N SER A 116 5.33 -8.30 3.60
CA SER A 116 5.59 -7.13 2.75
C SER A 116 5.12 -7.35 1.32
N GLY A 117 4.83 -6.23 0.64
CA GLY A 117 4.61 -6.22 -0.81
C GLY A 117 5.84 -6.67 -1.59
N LEU A 118 5.61 -7.15 -2.79
CA LEU A 118 6.65 -7.56 -3.73
C LEU A 118 7.11 -6.41 -4.62
N ALA A 119 8.27 -6.55 -5.23
CA ALA A 119 8.76 -5.66 -6.26
C ALA A 119 9.28 -6.47 -7.46
N PHE A 120 8.97 -6.03 -8.70
CA PHE A 120 9.55 -6.59 -9.92
C PHE A 120 10.85 -5.89 -10.28
N ASP A 121 11.79 -6.65 -10.80
CA ASP A 121 12.83 -6.08 -11.63
C ASP A 121 12.44 -6.10 -13.13
N SER A 122 13.29 -5.54 -13.98
CA SER A 122 13.05 -5.46 -15.44
C SER A 122 13.07 -6.82 -16.16
N LYS A 123 13.45 -7.90 -15.47
CA LYS A 123 13.49 -9.27 -16.01
C LYS A 123 12.27 -10.10 -15.57
N GLY A 124 11.42 -9.53 -14.72
CA GLY A 124 10.28 -10.23 -14.13
C GLY A 124 10.64 -11.06 -12.91
N ASP A 125 11.84 -10.92 -12.35
CA ASP A 125 12.18 -11.47 -11.05
C ASP A 125 11.40 -10.72 -9.96
N LEU A 126 10.89 -11.44 -8.97
CA LEU A 126 10.19 -10.90 -7.81
C LEU A 126 11.13 -10.80 -6.61
N TYR A 127 11.04 -9.71 -5.89
CA TYR A 127 11.81 -9.48 -4.66
C TYR A 127 10.87 -9.12 -3.51
N GLY A 128 11.19 -9.60 -2.32
CA GLY A 128 10.41 -9.32 -1.11
C GLY A 128 11.20 -9.60 0.15
N THR A 129 10.53 -9.42 1.28
CA THR A 129 11.09 -9.69 2.61
C THR A 129 10.23 -10.69 3.37
N THR A 130 10.84 -11.41 4.30
CA THR A 130 10.13 -12.23 5.28
C THR A 130 10.43 -11.74 6.68
N ALA A 131 9.42 -11.63 7.53
CA ALA A 131 9.58 -11.10 8.89
C ALA A 131 10.41 -12.02 9.79
N SER A 132 10.48 -13.30 9.46
CA SER A 132 11.18 -14.34 10.23
C SER A 132 11.89 -15.31 9.29
N GLY A 133 12.55 -16.33 9.85
CA GLY A 133 13.32 -17.29 9.07
C GLY A 133 14.72 -16.80 8.73
N GLY A 134 15.32 -17.41 7.72
CA GLY A 134 16.73 -17.21 7.40
C GLY A 134 17.67 -17.92 8.38
N LYS A 135 18.96 -17.72 8.20
CA LYS A 135 20.01 -18.38 9.02
C LYS A 135 19.91 -18.11 10.51
N ASN A 136 19.35 -16.93 10.88
CA ASN A 136 19.30 -16.49 12.27
C ASN A 136 17.86 -16.42 12.81
N GLY A 137 16.83 -16.77 12.01
CA GLY A 137 15.43 -16.67 12.41
C GLY A 137 14.85 -15.25 12.42
N LEU A 138 15.60 -14.25 11.96
CA LEU A 138 15.29 -12.81 12.13
C LEU A 138 14.84 -12.13 10.85
N GLY A 139 14.50 -12.92 9.83
CA GLY A 139 13.98 -12.44 8.56
C GLY A 139 15.00 -12.45 7.43
N THR A 140 14.48 -12.38 6.21
CA THR A 140 15.28 -12.45 4.98
C THR A 140 14.87 -11.39 3.97
N ILE A 141 15.78 -11.16 3.02
CA ILE A 141 15.46 -10.60 1.72
C ILE A 141 15.61 -11.74 0.71
N PHE A 142 14.56 -11.98 -0.08
CA PHE A 142 14.54 -13.05 -1.07
C PHE A 142 14.33 -12.54 -2.49
N LYS A 143 14.67 -13.38 -3.44
CA LYS A 143 14.40 -13.22 -4.87
C LYS A 143 13.73 -14.49 -5.38
N LEU A 144 12.69 -14.34 -6.19
CA LEU A 144 12.11 -15.42 -6.99
C LEU A 144 12.35 -15.18 -8.46
N THR A 145 12.96 -16.11 -9.14
CA THR A 145 13.20 -16.07 -10.59
C THR A 145 12.16 -16.93 -11.30
N PRO A 146 11.47 -16.39 -12.33
CA PRO A 146 10.50 -17.15 -13.08
C PRO A 146 11.16 -18.30 -13.85
N PRO A 147 10.41 -19.38 -14.13
CA PRO A 147 10.92 -20.50 -14.92
C PRO A 147 11.19 -20.07 -16.37
N THR A 148 12.21 -20.65 -16.97
CA THR A 148 12.55 -20.44 -18.39
C THR A 148 11.61 -21.16 -19.36
N THR A 149 10.85 -22.14 -18.86
CA THR A 149 9.85 -22.90 -19.61
C THR A 149 8.48 -22.72 -18.98
N GLN A 150 7.46 -22.56 -19.80
CA GLN A 150 6.09 -22.40 -19.33
C GLN A 150 5.67 -23.59 -18.42
N GLY A 151 5.08 -23.30 -17.27
CA GLY A 151 4.67 -24.31 -16.28
C GLY A 151 5.80 -24.87 -15.42
N GLY A 152 7.03 -24.40 -15.58
CA GLY A 152 8.15 -24.73 -14.71
C GLY A 152 8.00 -24.13 -13.30
N ALA A 153 8.85 -24.57 -12.38
CA ALA A 153 8.88 -24.05 -11.02
C ALA A 153 9.68 -22.74 -10.93
N TRP A 154 9.22 -21.81 -10.12
CA TRP A 154 9.98 -20.61 -9.73
C TRP A 154 11.16 -21.03 -8.83
N THR A 155 12.26 -20.32 -8.95
CA THR A 155 13.47 -20.60 -8.17
C THR A 155 13.69 -19.49 -7.15
N GLU A 156 13.74 -19.86 -5.87
CA GLU A 156 14.02 -18.95 -4.77
C GLU A 156 15.52 -18.86 -4.50
N ALA A 157 15.96 -17.65 -4.09
CA ALA A 157 17.27 -17.39 -3.54
C ALA A 157 17.16 -16.40 -2.37
N VAL A 158 17.65 -16.80 -1.19
CA VAL A 158 17.86 -15.89 -0.07
C VAL A 158 19.06 -15.00 -0.39
N LEU A 159 18.79 -13.70 -0.60
CA LEU A 159 19.83 -12.71 -0.89
C LEU A 159 20.53 -12.23 0.37
N TYR A 160 19.77 -12.12 1.47
CA TYR A 160 20.28 -11.70 2.76
C TYR A 160 19.48 -12.31 3.91
N SER A 161 20.16 -12.67 5.00
CA SER A 161 19.55 -13.12 6.26
C SER A 161 19.97 -12.16 7.37
N PHE A 162 19.01 -11.46 7.95
CA PHE A 162 19.27 -10.51 9.04
C PHE A 162 19.85 -11.22 10.27
N LYS A 163 20.76 -10.52 10.98
CA LYS A 163 21.51 -11.07 12.11
C LYS A 163 21.03 -10.52 13.46
N GLY A 164 20.16 -9.51 13.43
CA GLY A 164 19.77 -8.80 14.64
C GLY A 164 20.84 -7.86 15.19
N GLY A 165 20.61 -7.32 16.37
CA GLY A 165 21.50 -6.32 16.92
C GLY A 165 21.62 -5.10 16.00
N SER A 166 22.84 -4.69 15.65
CA SER A 166 23.06 -3.53 14.77
C SER A 166 22.56 -3.73 13.33
N ASP A 167 22.42 -4.97 12.88
CA ASP A 167 22.05 -5.34 11.51
C ASP A 167 20.54 -5.21 11.20
N GLY A 168 19.72 -5.04 12.21
CA GLY A 168 18.27 -5.04 12.05
C GLY A 168 17.64 -6.43 12.06
N SER A 169 16.32 -6.47 12.15
CA SER A 169 15.53 -7.69 12.12
C SER A 169 14.07 -7.42 11.78
N ASN A 170 13.34 -8.48 11.43
CA ASN A 170 11.91 -8.44 11.16
C ASN A 170 11.53 -7.44 10.04
N PRO A 171 12.15 -7.50 8.84
CA PRO A 171 11.80 -6.60 7.75
C PRO A 171 10.34 -6.85 7.35
N ALA A 172 9.51 -5.83 7.45
CA ALA A 172 8.08 -5.87 7.14
C ALA A 172 7.70 -4.91 6.01
N SER A 173 8.68 -4.19 5.45
CA SER A 173 8.45 -3.21 4.40
C SER A 173 8.71 -3.76 3.00
N ALA A 174 7.96 -3.25 2.02
CA ALA A 174 8.27 -3.48 0.61
C ALA A 174 9.63 -2.86 0.25
N LEU A 175 10.32 -3.53 -0.68
CA LEU A 175 11.61 -3.09 -1.20
C LEU A 175 11.41 -2.17 -2.41
N ILE A 176 12.34 -1.23 -2.58
CA ILE A 176 12.42 -0.39 -3.78
C ILE A 176 13.81 -0.50 -4.41
N PHE A 177 13.88 -0.32 -5.73
CA PHE A 177 15.13 -0.38 -6.51
C PHE A 177 15.68 1.01 -6.81
N ASP A 178 17.01 1.15 -6.79
CA ASP A 178 17.65 2.22 -7.54
C ASP A 178 17.91 1.79 -9.01
N ALA A 179 18.31 2.76 -9.84
CA ALA A 179 18.60 2.51 -11.25
C ALA A 179 19.78 1.54 -11.51
N LYS A 180 20.55 1.19 -10.48
CA LYS A 180 21.67 0.24 -10.53
C LYS A 180 21.29 -1.15 -10.04
N GLY A 181 20.02 -1.36 -9.65
CA GLY A 181 19.51 -2.63 -9.15
C GLY A 181 19.82 -2.91 -7.68
N ALA A 182 20.25 -1.91 -6.91
CA ALA A 182 20.33 -2.06 -5.46
C ALA A 182 18.95 -1.91 -4.83
N LEU A 183 18.69 -2.69 -3.79
CA LEU A 183 17.46 -2.71 -3.02
C LEU A 183 17.58 -1.81 -1.78
N TYR A 184 16.47 -1.16 -1.44
CA TYR A 184 16.37 -0.34 -0.23
C TYR A 184 15.14 -0.75 0.56
N GLY A 185 15.26 -0.75 1.88
CA GLY A 185 14.17 -1.10 2.78
C GLY A 185 14.45 -0.64 4.20
N THR A 186 13.57 -1.06 5.11
CA THR A 186 13.63 -0.75 6.54
C THR A 186 13.43 -2.02 7.37
N THR A 187 13.93 -1.98 8.60
CA THR A 187 13.54 -2.95 9.63
C THR A 187 13.01 -2.17 10.85
N PRO A 188 11.88 -2.56 11.45
CA PRO A 188 11.35 -1.87 12.62
C PRO A 188 12.10 -2.18 13.92
N ILE A 189 12.95 -3.21 13.92
CA ILE A 189 13.69 -3.71 15.07
C ILE A 189 15.18 -3.78 14.71
N GLY A 190 16.04 -3.66 15.73
CA GLY A 190 17.50 -3.67 15.59
C GLY A 190 18.06 -2.24 15.43
N GLY A 191 19.31 -2.14 14.98
CA GLY A 191 20.10 -0.93 15.14
C GLY A 191 20.63 -0.78 16.55
N ALA A 192 21.53 0.16 16.80
CA ALA A 192 22.19 0.35 18.08
C ALA A 192 21.24 0.60 19.26
N SER A 193 20.09 1.22 19.00
CA SER A 193 19.06 1.55 20.00
C SER A 193 17.83 0.62 19.93
N ASN A 194 17.84 -0.38 19.06
CA ASN A 194 16.71 -1.30 18.82
C ASN A 194 15.41 -0.62 18.36
N PHE A 195 15.51 0.49 17.65
CA PHE A 195 14.39 1.22 17.05
C PHE A 195 14.37 1.14 15.53
N GLY A 196 15.13 0.21 14.98
CA GLY A 196 15.13 -0.10 13.55
C GLY A 196 16.19 0.63 12.74
N ILE A 197 16.29 0.26 11.48
CA ILE A 197 17.26 0.80 10.53
C ILE A 197 16.60 1.07 9.17
N ALA A 198 17.25 1.94 8.38
CA ALA A 198 17.12 1.97 6.94
C ALA A 198 18.37 1.36 6.32
N PHE A 199 18.21 0.49 5.35
CA PHE A 199 19.32 -0.24 4.73
C PHE A 199 19.32 -0.16 3.21
N LYS A 200 20.46 -0.45 2.62
CA LYS A 200 20.67 -0.70 1.21
C LYS A 200 21.31 -2.07 1.02
N LEU A 201 20.80 -2.88 0.12
CA LEU A 201 21.39 -4.14 -0.30
C LEU A 201 21.91 -4.01 -1.73
N THR A 202 23.22 -4.15 -1.92
CA THR A 202 23.88 -3.94 -3.21
C THR A 202 24.36 -5.26 -3.79
N PRO A 203 23.98 -5.61 -5.04
CA PRO A 203 24.51 -6.79 -5.70
C PRO A 203 25.96 -6.60 -6.13
N ASN A 204 26.76 -7.67 -6.14
CA ASN A 204 28.02 -7.68 -6.84
C ASN A 204 27.80 -7.61 -8.37
N ALA A 205 28.85 -7.40 -9.15
CA ALA A 205 28.77 -7.25 -10.61
C ALA A 205 28.10 -8.46 -11.33
N LYS A 206 28.10 -9.64 -10.70
CA LYS A 206 27.48 -10.87 -11.25
C LYS A 206 26.06 -11.11 -10.72
N GLY A 207 25.60 -10.35 -9.72
CA GLY A 207 24.31 -10.56 -9.03
C GLY A 207 24.25 -11.84 -8.19
N THR A 208 25.40 -12.47 -7.89
CA THR A 208 25.50 -13.73 -7.16
C THR A 208 25.75 -13.57 -5.66
N ALA A 209 26.11 -12.37 -5.22
CA ALA A 209 26.31 -12.02 -3.82
C ALA A 209 25.81 -10.61 -3.58
N TRP A 210 25.30 -10.37 -2.39
CA TRP A 210 24.71 -9.12 -1.98
C TRP A 210 25.37 -8.63 -0.70
N ALA A 211 25.61 -7.33 -0.62
CA ALA A 211 26.20 -6.67 0.54
C ALA A 211 25.21 -5.66 1.11
N GLU A 212 24.94 -5.79 2.39
CA GLU A 212 24.12 -4.85 3.14
C GLU A 212 24.97 -3.66 3.57
N THR A 213 24.36 -2.48 3.56
CA THR A 213 24.89 -1.22 4.09
C THR A 213 23.78 -0.54 4.87
N ILE A 214 24.01 -0.27 6.14
CA ILE A 214 23.11 0.53 6.98
C ILE A 214 23.22 1.99 6.53
N LEU A 215 22.11 2.58 6.14
CA LEU A 215 22.01 3.98 5.74
C LEU A 215 21.77 4.87 6.95
N TYR A 216 20.90 4.42 7.84
CA TYR A 216 20.54 5.13 9.06
C TYR A 216 20.09 4.17 10.16
N THR A 217 20.40 4.51 11.40
CA THR A 217 19.96 3.78 12.59
C THR A 217 19.12 4.71 13.45
N PHE A 218 17.86 4.36 13.63
CA PHE A 218 16.92 5.13 14.42
C PHE A 218 17.15 4.95 15.92
N THR A 219 16.99 6.04 16.68
CA THR A 219 17.22 6.03 18.14
C THR A 219 15.91 5.90 18.93
N GLY A 220 14.75 6.10 18.30
CA GLY A 220 13.45 6.13 18.98
C GLY A 220 13.18 7.46 19.69
N LEU A 221 14.07 8.43 19.58
CA LEU A 221 13.95 9.76 20.15
C LEU A 221 13.36 10.75 19.12
N SER A 222 13.96 11.94 19.01
CA SER A 222 13.47 12.96 18.07
C SER A 222 13.58 12.59 16.59
N ASP A 223 14.47 11.65 16.24
CA ASP A 223 14.68 11.11 14.90
C ASP A 223 13.66 10.02 14.49
N GLY A 224 12.76 9.64 15.39
CA GLY A 224 11.79 8.59 15.15
C GLY A 224 12.31 7.19 15.46
N GLY A 225 11.44 6.21 15.27
CA GLY A 225 11.75 4.80 15.51
C GLY A 225 10.69 3.88 14.92
N LYS A 226 11.04 2.61 14.76
CA LYS A 226 10.19 1.57 14.18
C LYS A 226 9.63 1.93 12.80
N PRO A 227 10.47 2.08 11.78
CA PRO A 227 10.03 2.29 10.40
C PRO A 227 9.41 1.00 9.84
N TYR A 228 8.08 0.86 9.94
CA TYR A 228 7.35 -0.28 9.38
C TYR A 228 7.11 -0.11 7.88
N ALA A 229 6.99 1.13 7.43
CA ALA A 229 6.69 1.44 6.04
C ALA A 229 7.90 1.27 5.12
N GLY A 230 7.63 0.98 3.86
CA GLY A 230 8.61 1.06 2.79
C GLY A 230 9.08 2.50 2.53
N LEU A 231 10.23 2.61 1.91
CA LEU A 231 10.82 3.88 1.50
C LEU A 231 10.28 4.31 0.13
N THR A 232 10.32 5.61 -0.15
CA THR A 232 9.97 6.16 -1.46
C THR A 232 11.07 7.09 -1.93
N PHE A 233 11.54 6.93 -3.19
CA PHE A 233 12.49 7.85 -3.80
C PHE A 233 11.82 9.14 -4.27
N LYS A 234 12.49 10.28 -3.99
CA LYS A 234 12.27 11.54 -4.71
C LYS A 234 13.63 12.11 -5.10
N GLY A 235 13.96 12.02 -6.37
CA GLY A 235 15.33 12.23 -6.85
C GLY A 235 16.26 11.15 -6.29
N THR A 236 17.31 11.55 -5.59
CA THR A 236 18.27 10.65 -4.93
C THR A 236 17.99 10.44 -3.44
N ALA A 237 17.06 11.20 -2.86
CA ALA A 237 16.71 11.09 -1.45
C ALA A 237 15.60 10.04 -1.24
N LEU A 238 15.63 9.44 -0.06
CA LEU A 238 14.62 8.49 0.42
C LEU A 238 13.73 9.18 1.44
N TYR A 239 12.44 8.84 1.41
CA TYR A 239 11.44 9.35 2.34
C TYR A 239 10.69 8.19 2.96
N GLY A 240 10.34 8.32 4.22
CA GLY A 240 9.61 7.30 4.96
C GLY A 240 8.97 7.85 6.22
N THR A 241 8.29 6.97 6.94
CA THR A 241 7.63 7.25 8.21
C THR A 241 8.18 6.37 9.30
N THR A 242 8.13 6.84 10.53
CA THR A 242 8.41 6.05 11.73
C THR A 242 7.17 6.00 12.62
N LEU A 243 6.88 4.82 13.16
CA LEU A 243 5.71 4.61 14.03
C LEU A 243 5.85 5.31 15.38
N ASP A 244 7.06 5.28 15.93
CA ASP A 244 7.41 5.82 17.24
C ASP A 244 8.41 6.96 17.12
N GLY A 245 8.74 7.60 18.24
CA GLY A 245 9.67 8.71 18.30
C GLY A 245 9.07 10.00 17.72
N GLY A 246 9.93 10.91 17.28
CA GLY A 246 9.56 12.30 17.00
C GLY A 246 9.37 13.10 18.29
N ALA A 247 9.09 14.39 18.20
CA ALA A 247 9.02 15.30 19.33
C ALA A 247 7.98 14.92 20.40
N SER A 248 6.89 14.23 20.00
CA SER A 248 5.80 13.79 20.89
C SER A 248 5.65 12.27 20.99
N SER A 249 6.64 11.50 20.52
CA SER A 249 6.60 10.03 20.50
C SER A 249 5.40 9.44 19.74
N GLN A 250 4.85 10.20 18.79
CA GLN A 250 3.71 9.80 17.94
C GLN A 250 4.13 9.49 16.49
N GLY A 251 5.44 9.33 16.28
CA GLY A 251 6.01 9.05 14.97
C GLY A 251 6.40 10.32 14.21
N ALA A 252 7.10 10.10 13.12
CA ALA A 252 7.64 11.18 12.30
C ALA A 252 7.65 10.81 10.82
N LEU A 253 7.71 11.83 9.98
CA LEU A 253 8.06 11.72 8.57
C LEU A 253 9.48 12.22 8.39
N PHE A 254 10.33 11.39 7.80
CA PHE A 254 11.75 11.66 7.64
C PHE A 254 12.19 11.65 6.17
N LYS A 255 13.33 12.27 5.93
CA LYS A 255 14.06 12.25 4.67
C LYS A 255 15.49 11.79 4.94
N LEU A 256 15.99 10.82 4.19
CA LEU A 256 17.40 10.45 4.13
C LEU A 256 18.04 11.01 2.87
N THR A 257 19.05 11.81 3.02
CA THR A 257 19.83 12.41 1.93
C THR A 257 21.14 11.66 1.77
N PRO A 258 21.48 11.18 0.56
CA PRO A 258 22.75 10.51 0.35
C PRO A 258 23.91 11.47 0.54
N PRO A 259 25.08 10.98 0.97
CA PRO A 259 26.26 11.80 1.14
C PRO A 259 26.78 12.34 -0.19
N ALA A 260 27.42 13.51 -0.16
CA ALA A 260 28.07 14.11 -1.32
C ALA A 260 29.28 13.31 -1.81
N LYS A 261 29.96 12.60 -0.89
CA LYS A 261 31.11 11.73 -1.20
C LYS A 261 30.82 10.31 -0.77
N ALA A 262 31.21 9.36 -1.60
CA ALA A 262 31.07 7.94 -1.28
C ALA A 262 31.82 7.59 0.03
N GLY A 263 31.15 6.81 0.88
CA GLY A 263 31.70 6.37 2.18
C GLY A 263 31.36 7.28 3.37
N GLU A 264 30.83 8.47 3.13
CA GLU A 264 30.27 9.30 4.20
C GLU A 264 28.85 8.80 4.58
N PRO A 265 28.36 9.08 5.82
CA PRO A 265 27.04 8.65 6.26
C PRO A 265 25.92 9.43 5.54
N TRP A 266 24.77 8.79 5.42
CA TRP A 266 23.55 9.46 5.01
C TRP A 266 23.09 10.42 6.10
N THR A 267 22.46 11.52 5.70
CA THR A 267 21.92 12.52 6.61
C THR A 267 20.42 12.39 6.71
N GLU A 268 19.95 12.19 7.93
CA GLU A 268 18.54 12.21 8.24
C GLU A 268 18.06 13.63 8.50
N THR A 269 16.82 13.91 8.13
CA THR A 269 16.11 15.17 8.42
C THR A 269 14.66 14.85 8.72
N ILE A 270 14.16 15.23 9.89
CA ILE A 270 12.74 15.18 10.22
C ILE A 270 12.02 16.30 9.45
N LEU A 271 11.05 15.92 8.66
CA LEU A 271 10.20 16.85 7.92
C LEU A 271 8.99 17.25 8.74
N TYR A 272 8.45 16.30 9.52
CA TYR A 272 7.32 16.51 10.41
C TYR A 272 7.34 15.52 11.57
N SER A 273 7.02 15.98 12.79
CA SER A 273 6.80 15.14 13.97
C SER A 273 5.34 15.22 14.39
N PHE A 274 4.65 14.10 14.37
CA PHE A 274 3.24 14.03 14.75
C PHE A 274 3.05 14.24 16.26
N LYS A 275 1.95 14.89 16.63
CA LYS A 275 1.61 15.17 18.04
C LYS A 275 0.64 14.14 18.62
N GLY A 276 -0.06 13.39 17.76
CA GLY A 276 -1.10 12.44 18.19
C GLY A 276 -2.45 13.09 18.49
N GLU A 277 -2.57 14.36 18.20
CA GLU A 277 -3.77 15.17 18.34
C GLU A 277 -4.53 15.25 17.01
N ALA A 278 -5.01 16.47 16.63
CA ALA A 278 -5.75 16.68 15.38
C ALA A 278 -4.91 16.36 14.11
N ASP A 279 -3.59 16.45 14.18
CA ASP A 279 -2.63 16.17 13.10
C ASP A 279 -2.39 14.67 12.86
N GLY A 280 -2.95 13.80 13.69
CA GLY A 280 -2.73 12.35 13.61
C GLY A 280 -1.50 11.86 14.35
N GLY A 281 -1.28 10.55 14.30
CA GLY A 281 -0.15 9.90 14.94
C GLY A 281 0.02 8.46 14.47
N LYS A 282 1.15 7.83 14.80
CA LYS A 282 1.44 6.44 14.47
C LYS A 282 1.28 6.13 12.97
N PRO A 283 2.03 6.80 12.08
CA PRO A 283 1.97 6.51 10.65
C PRO A 283 2.60 5.15 10.35
N TYR A 284 1.78 4.20 9.91
CA TYR A 284 2.23 2.87 9.45
C TYR A 284 2.54 2.84 7.96
N ALA A 285 1.91 3.72 7.19
CA ALA A 285 1.98 3.72 5.74
C ALA A 285 3.21 4.43 5.20
N GLY A 286 3.68 3.99 4.05
CA GLY A 286 4.66 4.72 3.24
C GLY A 286 4.09 6.00 2.65
N VAL A 287 4.94 6.78 2.04
CA VAL A 287 4.57 8.07 1.47
C VAL A 287 4.48 8.00 -0.05
N ILE A 288 3.55 8.75 -0.63
CA ILE A 288 3.48 9.01 -2.06
C ILE A 288 3.61 10.50 -2.35
N PHE A 289 3.99 10.85 -3.58
CA PHE A 289 4.19 12.23 -4.01
C PHE A 289 3.26 12.58 -5.16
N ASN A 290 2.70 13.78 -5.12
CA ASN A 290 2.10 14.37 -6.31
C ASN A 290 3.15 15.06 -7.21
N ALA A 291 2.73 15.55 -8.37
CA ALA A 291 3.61 16.26 -9.32
C ALA A 291 4.22 17.54 -8.73
N ALA A 292 3.53 18.21 -7.81
CA ALA A 292 4.02 19.41 -7.13
C ALA A 292 5.07 19.13 -6.05
N GLY A 293 5.32 17.83 -5.72
CA GLY A 293 6.25 17.41 -4.69
C GLY A 293 5.66 17.39 -3.27
N SER A 294 4.36 17.58 -3.12
CA SER A 294 3.69 17.34 -1.85
C SER A 294 3.64 15.85 -1.53
N ILE A 295 3.81 15.54 -0.26
CA ILE A 295 3.78 14.19 0.30
C ILE A 295 2.36 13.91 0.79
N PHE A 296 1.89 12.66 0.61
CA PHE A 296 0.61 12.17 1.11
C PHE A 296 0.81 10.84 1.82
N SER A 297 0.14 10.65 2.94
CA SER A 297 0.13 9.38 3.68
C SER A 297 -1.05 9.35 4.66
N THR A 298 -1.10 8.29 5.49
CA THR A 298 -2.12 8.07 6.52
C THR A 298 -1.48 7.96 7.89
N THR A 299 -2.27 8.21 8.93
CA THR A 299 -1.91 7.91 10.33
C THR A 299 -2.87 6.88 10.90
N GLY A 300 -2.37 6.00 11.75
CA GLY A 300 -3.18 4.98 12.42
C GLY A 300 -3.89 5.48 13.68
N SER A 301 -3.56 6.68 14.19
CA SER A 301 -4.17 7.25 15.39
C SER A 301 -4.23 8.77 15.29
N GLY A 302 -4.76 9.43 16.31
CA GLY A 302 -4.97 10.88 16.32
C GLY A 302 -6.21 11.31 15.51
N GLY A 303 -6.34 12.59 15.18
CA GLY A 303 -7.60 13.13 14.71
C GLY A 303 -8.67 13.02 15.78
N SER A 304 -9.75 12.29 15.49
CA SER A 304 -10.77 11.89 16.48
C SER A 304 -10.39 10.61 17.23
N GLY A 305 -9.16 10.15 17.16
CA GLY A 305 -8.67 8.90 17.76
C GLY A 305 -8.53 7.74 16.75
N TYR A 306 -9.03 7.89 15.54
CA TYR A 306 -9.17 6.82 14.55
C TYR A 306 -8.25 6.99 13.34
N GLY A 307 -7.37 8.01 13.36
CA GLY A 307 -6.41 8.30 12.33
C GLY A 307 -6.85 9.37 11.33
N THR A 308 -5.92 9.75 10.48
CA THR A 308 -6.11 10.82 9.47
C THR A 308 -5.52 10.42 8.12
N VAL A 309 -5.97 11.11 7.07
CA VAL A 309 -5.23 11.25 5.81
C VAL A 309 -4.67 12.65 5.78
N PHE A 310 -3.38 12.80 5.49
CA PHE A 310 -2.70 14.09 5.55
C PHE A 310 -1.85 14.35 4.29
N THR A 311 -1.50 15.61 4.09
CA THR A 311 -0.50 16.03 3.12
C THR A 311 0.55 16.92 3.78
N LEU A 312 1.81 16.79 3.32
CA LEU A 312 2.88 17.73 3.61
C LEU A 312 3.25 18.51 2.34
N ALA A 313 3.00 19.80 2.35
CA ALA A 313 3.43 20.70 1.28
C ALA A 313 4.92 21.04 1.44
N PRO A 314 5.71 21.04 0.33
CA PRO A 314 7.12 21.38 0.40
C PRO A 314 7.32 22.85 0.81
N PRO A 315 8.50 23.17 1.36
CA PRO A 315 8.83 24.54 1.76
C PRO A 315 8.68 25.53 0.60
N LYS A 316 8.04 26.66 0.88
CA LYS A 316 8.02 27.80 -0.07
C LYS A 316 9.41 28.40 -0.23
N LYS A 317 9.64 29.13 -1.33
CA LYS A 317 10.93 29.81 -1.57
C LYS A 317 11.32 30.68 -0.38
N GLY A 318 12.52 30.43 0.18
CA GLY A 318 13.05 31.14 1.35
C GLY A 318 12.65 30.51 2.70
N SER A 319 11.93 29.40 2.72
CA SER A 319 11.63 28.62 3.92
C SER A 319 12.29 27.22 3.84
N THR A 320 12.51 26.60 4.99
CA THR A 320 12.93 25.19 5.10
C THR A 320 11.83 24.31 5.70
N SER A 321 10.72 24.92 6.16
CA SER A 321 9.66 24.23 6.88
C SER A 321 8.62 23.65 5.95
N TRP A 322 8.34 22.39 6.09
CA TRP A 322 7.20 21.70 5.48
C TRP A 322 5.92 22.12 6.21
N THR A 323 4.81 22.14 5.49
CA THR A 323 3.50 22.52 6.06
C THR A 323 2.57 21.31 5.98
N GLU A 324 2.22 20.78 7.13
CA GLU A 324 1.24 19.70 7.25
C GLU A 324 -0.19 20.25 7.12
N SER A 325 -1.09 19.43 6.56
CA SER A 325 -2.53 19.67 6.52
C SER A 325 -3.26 18.35 6.53
N VAL A 326 -4.22 18.21 7.42
CA VAL A 326 -5.14 17.06 7.45
C VAL A 326 -6.14 17.23 6.31
N LEU A 327 -6.26 16.20 5.48
CA LEU A 327 -7.21 16.12 4.37
C LEU A 327 -8.53 15.52 4.83
N TYR A 328 -8.44 14.50 5.69
CA TYR A 328 -9.59 13.80 6.25
C TYR A 328 -9.27 13.25 7.64
N THR A 329 -10.27 13.26 8.53
CA THR A 329 -10.19 12.70 9.89
C THR A 329 -11.23 11.61 10.02
N PHE A 330 -10.79 10.37 10.26
CA PHE A 330 -11.70 9.24 10.44
C PHE A 330 -12.51 9.37 11.73
N GLY A 331 -13.81 9.06 11.65
CA GLY A 331 -14.75 9.10 12.78
C GLY A 331 -14.84 7.79 13.55
N GLY A 332 -14.23 6.70 13.04
CA GLY A 332 -14.27 5.37 13.65
C GLY A 332 -15.61 4.64 13.48
N GLY A 333 -16.51 5.22 12.67
CA GLY A 333 -17.80 4.69 12.32
C GLY A 333 -17.81 4.01 10.95
N PRO A 334 -18.82 4.33 10.10
CA PRO A 334 -18.94 3.74 8.75
C PRO A 334 -17.79 4.08 7.82
N ASP A 335 -17.08 5.17 8.06
CA ASP A 335 -15.91 5.67 7.35
C ASP A 335 -14.60 4.91 7.69
N GLY A 336 -14.67 3.98 8.65
CA GLY A 336 -13.53 3.17 9.05
C GLY A 336 -12.60 3.83 10.07
N SER A 337 -11.48 3.17 10.34
CA SER A 337 -10.47 3.62 11.32
C SER A 337 -9.15 2.86 11.14
N TYR A 338 -8.10 3.37 11.79
CA TYR A 338 -6.78 2.72 11.84
C TYR A 338 -6.24 2.42 10.44
N SER A 339 -6.21 3.43 9.55
CA SER A 339 -5.62 3.27 8.23
C SER A 339 -4.13 2.99 8.36
N ARG A 340 -3.73 1.76 8.05
CA ARG A 340 -2.34 1.30 8.03
C ARG A 340 -1.80 1.14 6.62
N SER A 341 -2.68 1.24 5.65
CA SER A 341 -2.39 1.02 4.24
C SER A 341 -1.88 2.29 3.56
N GLY A 342 -1.03 2.12 2.55
CA GLY A 342 -0.56 3.19 1.69
C GLY A 342 -1.67 3.73 0.80
N LEU A 343 -1.54 4.99 0.40
CA LEU A 343 -2.40 5.65 -0.56
C LEU A 343 -1.96 5.34 -1.99
N VAL A 344 -2.91 5.35 -2.93
CA VAL A 344 -2.63 5.33 -4.37
C VAL A 344 -3.43 6.44 -5.06
N PHE A 345 -2.82 7.12 -6.05
CA PHE A 345 -3.50 8.11 -6.88
C PHE A 345 -4.10 7.47 -8.13
N ASP A 346 -5.26 7.97 -8.55
CA ASP A 346 -5.70 7.85 -9.93
C ASP A 346 -5.16 9.02 -10.80
N ALA A 347 -5.47 8.99 -12.09
CA ALA A 347 -5.07 10.04 -13.03
C ALA A 347 -5.78 11.39 -12.80
N LYS A 348 -6.88 11.41 -12.04
CA LYS A 348 -7.63 12.63 -11.71
C LYS A 348 -7.14 13.27 -10.41
N GLY A 349 -6.27 12.58 -9.68
CA GLY A 349 -5.74 13.02 -8.38
C GLY A 349 -6.60 12.59 -7.18
N ASN A 350 -7.56 11.69 -7.37
CA ASN A 350 -8.24 11.04 -6.26
C ASN A 350 -7.27 10.10 -5.54
N LEU A 351 -7.42 9.99 -4.24
CA LEU A 351 -6.65 9.09 -3.38
C LEU A 351 -7.53 7.91 -2.98
N TYR A 352 -6.98 6.72 -3.06
CA TYR A 352 -7.64 5.48 -2.63
C TYR A 352 -6.81 4.76 -1.58
N SER A 353 -7.47 4.16 -0.61
CA SER A 353 -6.83 3.31 0.40
C SER A 353 -7.87 2.44 1.12
N THR A 354 -7.40 1.74 2.16
CA THR A 354 -8.23 0.90 3.02
C THR A 354 -8.07 1.27 4.48
N THR A 355 -9.04 0.88 5.29
CA THR A 355 -8.92 0.86 6.75
C THR A 355 -9.02 -0.58 7.26
N GLY A 356 -8.32 -0.89 8.35
CA GLY A 356 -8.30 -2.24 8.90
C GLY A 356 -9.61 -2.63 9.56
N VAL A 357 -10.11 -1.79 10.44
CA VAL A 357 -11.36 -1.99 11.19
C VAL A 357 -12.08 -0.67 11.36
N GLY A 358 -13.36 -0.73 11.68
CA GLY A 358 -14.18 0.39 12.06
C GLY A 358 -15.19 -0.04 13.13
N SER A 359 -15.90 0.90 13.72
CA SER A 359 -16.96 0.59 14.67
C SER A 359 -18.11 -0.14 13.96
N GLY A 360 -18.21 -1.45 14.19
CA GLY A 360 -19.26 -2.29 13.62
C GLY A 360 -18.99 -2.76 12.18
N ASN A 361 -17.77 -2.57 11.64
CA ASN A 361 -17.36 -3.13 10.35
C ASN A 361 -15.96 -3.74 10.42
N SER A 362 -15.60 -4.45 9.37
CA SER A 362 -14.29 -5.12 9.24
C SER A 362 -13.34 -4.38 8.30
N GLY A 363 -13.49 -3.07 8.21
CA GLY A 363 -12.71 -2.17 7.36
C GLY A 363 -13.48 -1.70 6.14
N VAL A 364 -12.94 -0.67 5.49
CA VAL A 364 -13.53 -0.09 4.27
C VAL A 364 -12.48 0.11 3.18
N VAL A 365 -12.95 0.16 1.93
CA VAL A 365 -12.22 0.79 0.82
C VAL A 365 -12.81 2.18 0.64
N PHE A 366 -11.97 3.22 0.62
CA PHE A 366 -12.42 4.60 0.48
C PHE A 366 -11.72 5.35 -0.65
N GLU A 367 -12.38 6.36 -1.15
CA GLU A 367 -11.88 7.39 -2.06
C GLU A 367 -11.86 8.73 -1.34
N LEU A 368 -10.79 9.50 -1.51
CA LEU A 368 -10.74 10.92 -1.19
C LEU A 368 -10.59 11.71 -2.47
N SER A 369 -11.63 12.45 -2.82
CA SER A 369 -11.64 13.33 -3.98
C SER A 369 -11.12 14.73 -3.62
N PRO A 370 -10.21 15.31 -4.44
CA PRO A 370 -9.72 16.66 -4.20
C PRO A 370 -10.83 17.70 -4.40
N PRO A 371 -10.75 18.85 -3.70
CA PRO A 371 -11.74 19.89 -3.84
C PRO A 371 -11.75 20.48 -5.26
N ALA A 372 -12.94 20.76 -5.79
CA ALA A 372 -13.10 21.41 -7.09
C ALA A 372 -12.48 22.80 -7.17
N LYS A 373 -12.30 23.49 -6.03
CA LYS A 373 -11.64 24.79 -5.91
C LYS A 373 -10.48 24.71 -4.93
N THR A 374 -9.37 25.33 -5.27
CA THR A 374 -8.20 25.43 -4.38
C THR A 374 -8.60 25.95 -2.99
N GLY A 375 -8.18 25.24 -1.94
CA GLY A 375 -8.49 25.58 -0.55
C GLY A 375 -9.85 25.06 -0.05
N GLY A 376 -10.61 24.33 -0.86
CA GLY A 376 -11.79 23.61 -0.40
C GLY A 376 -11.43 22.36 0.41
N ALA A 377 -12.44 21.72 0.99
CA ALA A 377 -12.28 20.45 1.70
C ALA A 377 -12.22 19.26 0.73
N TRP A 378 -11.43 18.26 1.07
CA TRP A 378 -11.47 16.95 0.42
C TRP A 378 -12.76 16.23 0.80
N THR A 379 -13.29 15.42 -0.10
CA THR A 379 -14.54 14.69 0.12
C THR A 379 -14.22 13.20 0.17
N GLU A 380 -14.60 12.57 1.27
CA GLU A 380 -14.49 11.13 1.43
C GLU A 380 -15.76 10.45 0.89
N SER A 381 -15.56 9.28 0.28
CA SER A 381 -16.61 8.37 -0.16
C SER A 381 -16.19 6.94 0.16
N VAL A 382 -17.00 6.23 0.92
CA VAL A 382 -16.82 4.79 1.14
C VAL A 382 -17.26 4.05 -0.12
N LEU A 383 -16.33 3.35 -0.76
CA LEU A 383 -16.60 2.54 -1.95
C LEU A 383 -17.10 1.16 -1.58
N TRP A 384 -16.56 0.57 -0.51
CA TRP A 384 -16.97 -0.73 0.00
C TRP A 384 -16.77 -0.83 1.51
N THR A 385 -17.69 -1.49 2.18
CA THR A 385 -17.60 -1.82 3.61
C THR A 385 -17.54 -3.32 3.78
N PHE A 386 -16.45 -3.84 4.29
CA PHE A 386 -16.30 -5.27 4.54
C PHE A 386 -17.14 -5.73 5.72
N SER A 387 -17.83 -6.86 5.54
CA SER A 387 -18.65 -7.48 6.59
C SER A 387 -17.84 -8.34 7.56
N GLY A 388 -16.63 -8.76 7.18
CA GLY A 388 -15.86 -9.79 7.89
C GLY A 388 -16.30 -11.21 7.55
N GLY A 389 -17.31 -11.34 6.68
CA GLY A 389 -17.85 -12.59 6.18
C GLY A 389 -17.16 -13.05 4.89
N SER A 390 -17.96 -13.45 3.89
CA SER A 390 -17.45 -13.97 2.62
C SER A 390 -16.69 -12.94 1.78
N ASP A 391 -16.94 -11.66 1.97
CA ASP A 391 -16.27 -10.53 1.30
C ASP A 391 -14.90 -10.18 1.91
N GLY A 392 -14.55 -10.75 3.07
CA GLY A 392 -13.30 -10.50 3.75
C GLY A 392 -13.39 -9.47 4.87
N GLY A 393 -12.25 -9.17 5.48
CA GLY A 393 -12.13 -8.19 6.57
C GLY A 393 -10.67 -7.92 6.93
N ASP A 394 -10.44 -6.86 7.70
CA ASP A 394 -9.11 -6.39 8.12
C ASP A 394 -8.18 -6.15 6.92
N SER A 395 -8.61 -5.24 6.02
CA SER A 395 -7.81 -4.82 4.88
C SER A 395 -6.79 -3.76 5.31
N THR A 396 -5.59 -4.20 5.67
CA THR A 396 -4.48 -3.33 6.10
C THR A 396 -3.44 -3.08 5.01
N ALA A 397 -3.64 -3.70 3.85
CA ALA A 397 -2.73 -3.61 2.71
C ALA A 397 -3.07 -2.43 1.79
N GLY A 398 -2.05 -1.84 1.17
CA GLY A 398 -2.23 -0.84 0.12
C GLY A 398 -2.93 -1.44 -1.10
N LEU A 399 -3.67 -0.59 -1.81
CA LEU A 399 -4.34 -0.98 -3.04
C LEU A 399 -3.39 -0.90 -4.25
N ALA A 400 -3.60 -1.82 -5.20
CA ALA A 400 -3.07 -1.70 -6.55
C ALA A 400 -4.19 -1.16 -7.47
N ILE A 401 -3.83 -0.34 -8.46
CA ILE A 401 -4.79 0.25 -9.39
C ILE A 401 -4.45 -0.13 -10.82
N SER A 402 -5.46 -0.52 -11.60
CA SER A 402 -5.34 -0.76 -13.04
C SER A 402 -6.59 -0.20 -13.74
N GLY A 403 -6.40 0.84 -14.56
CA GLY A 403 -7.52 1.62 -15.08
C GLY A 403 -8.28 2.30 -13.95
N SER A 404 -9.55 1.96 -13.78
CA SER A 404 -10.38 2.38 -12.64
C SER A 404 -10.48 1.35 -11.53
N ASN A 405 -10.05 0.10 -11.77
CA ASN A 405 -10.24 -0.99 -10.83
C ASN A 405 -9.18 -0.97 -9.75
N LEU A 406 -9.61 -1.19 -8.52
CA LEU A 406 -8.80 -1.24 -7.31
C LEU A 406 -8.71 -2.69 -6.85
N TYR A 407 -7.49 -3.16 -6.62
CA TYR A 407 -7.21 -4.53 -6.16
C TYR A 407 -6.57 -4.50 -4.79
N GLY A 408 -7.02 -5.35 -3.89
CA GLY A 408 -6.49 -5.42 -2.54
C GLY A 408 -6.62 -6.81 -1.93
N THR A 409 -6.17 -6.91 -0.68
CA THR A 409 -6.27 -8.13 0.12
C THR A 409 -6.94 -7.84 1.45
N THR A 410 -7.64 -8.84 1.98
CA THR A 410 -8.09 -8.85 3.37
C THR A 410 -7.39 -9.99 4.10
N SER A 411 -6.94 -9.75 5.33
CA SER A 411 -6.22 -10.76 6.12
C SER A 411 -7.15 -11.77 6.79
N LEU A 412 -8.42 -11.42 6.93
CA LEU A 412 -9.48 -12.22 7.56
C LEU A 412 -10.68 -12.37 6.63
N GLY A 413 -11.64 -13.21 7.03
CA GLY A 413 -12.86 -13.47 6.26
C GLY A 413 -12.60 -14.28 4.99
N GLY A 414 -13.49 -14.12 3.99
CA GLY A 414 -13.55 -15.00 2.84
C GLY A 414 -14.25 -16.33 3.17
N GLN A 415 -14.48 -17.17 2.17
CA GLN A 415 -15.20 -18.44 2.31
C GLN A 415 -14.65 -19.35 3.42
N TYR A 416 -13.35 -19.26 3.73
CA TYR A 416 -12.64 -20.13 4.67
C TYR A 416 -12.07 -19.36 5.88
N GLY A 417 -12.36 -18.07 6.02
CA GLY A 417 -11.87 -17.25 7.12
C GLY A 417 -10.37 -16.91 7.09
N GLN A 418 -9.70 -17.12 5.95
CA GLN A 418 -8.23 -16.97 5.83
C GLN A 418 -7.81 -15.79 4.95
N GLY A 419 -8.75 -14.91 4.66
CA GLY A 419 -8.55 -13.72 3.84
C GLY A 419 -8.92 -13.91 2.38
N THR A 420 -8.93 -12.80 1.66
CA THR A 420 -9.34 -12.72 0.25
C THR A 420 -8.36 -11.90 -0.58
N VAL A 421 -8.45 -12.07 -1.89
CA VAL A 421 -8.08 -11.05 -2.87
C VAL A 421 -9.39 -10.52 -3.45
N PHE A 422 -9.54 -9.20 -3.49
CA PHE A 422 -10.74 -8.53 -3.97
C PHE A 422 -10.45 -7.50 -5.06
N GLU A 423 -11.49 -7.19 -5.82
CA GLU A 423 -11.56 -6.07 -6.75
C GLU A 423 -12.69 -5.14 -6.33
N VAL A 424 -12.44 -3.83 -6.33
CA VAL A 424 -13.48 -2.80 -6.20
C VAL A 424 -13.47 -1.94 -7.45
N VAL A 425 -14.64 -1.81 -8.09
CA VAL A 425 -14.87 -0.90 -9.21
C VAL A 425 -15.64 0.30 -8.68
N PRO A 426 -15.02 1.50 -8.63
CA PRO A 426 -15.64 2.74 -8.15
C PRO A 426 -16.82 3.22 -8.95
#